data_32e57f12926e85463807e6bbe80d80ed
#
_entry.id   32e57f12926e85463807e6bbe80d80ed
#
_cell.length_a   1.000
_cell.length_b   1.000
_cell.length_c   1.000
_cell.angle_alpha   90.00
_cell.angle_beta   90.00
_cell.angle_gamma   90.00
#
_symmetry.space_group_name_H-M   'P 1'
#
loop_
_entity.id
_entity.type
_entity.pdbx_description
1 polymer ?
#
loop_
_entity_poly.entity_id
_entity_poly.type
_entity_poly.pdbx_seq_one_letter_code
_entity_poly.pdbx_strand_id
1 'polypeptide(L)'
;MHWSEEIAQRIIERKPDKEEYVCAAGISPSGSIHIGNFRDVATSYFVVKALRKMGKKAKLLFSWDEFDRLRKVPVNVQAVAPELEACIGMPYVDVKNPFPDSPCKTYAEHFEQEFERSIGRFGIKMDYRHQAEMYRCLLYTSPSPRDTR
;
A
#
# COMPACT_ATOMS: atom_id res chain seq x y z
N MET A 1 16.95 24.49 0.46
CA MET A 1 16.67 23.18 1.04
C MET A 1 15.48 22.58 0.32
N HIS A 2 15.57 21.31 -0.06
CA HIS A 2 14.44 20.63 -0.72
C HIS A 2 13.36 20.30 0.32
N TRP A 3 12.07 20.38 -0.04
CA TRP A 3 10.93 20.16 0.87
C TRP A 3 11.04 18.86 1.69
N SER A 4 11.57 17.78 1.09
CA SER A 4 11.75 16.51 1.79
C SER A 4 12.82 16.57 2.89
N GLU A 5 13.80 17.43 2.74
CA GLU A 5 14.83 17.67 3.75
C GLU A 5 14.26 18.46 4.93
N GLU A 6 13.40 19.45 4.65
CA GLU A 6 12.69 20.18 5.72
C GLU A 6 11.79 19.25 6.54
N ILE A 7 11.04 18.38 5.86
CA ILE A 7 10.19 17.38 6.54
C ILE A 7 11.05 16.40 7.36
N ALA A 8 12.15 15.89 6.78
CA ALA A 8 13.05 14.99 7.48
C ALA A 8 13.65 15.63 8.74
N GLN A 9 14.05 16.89 8.66
CA GLN A 9 14.56 17.65 9.81
C GLN A 9 13.50 17.76 10.91
N ARG A 10 12.26 18.14 10.59
CA ARG A 10 11.14 18.23 11.54
C ARG A 10 10.84 16.87 12.19
N ILE A 11 10.95 15.78 11.45
CA ILE A 11 10.76 14.41 11.97
C ILE A 11 11.85 14.10 13.01
N ILE A 12 13.11 14.42 12.72
CA ILE A 12 14.23 14.21 13.62
C ILE A 12 14.09 15.05 14.88
N GLU A 13 13.76 16.33 14.77
CA GLU A 13 13.54 17.23 15.90
C GLU A 13 12.40 16.73 16.83
N ARG A 14 11.33 16.19 16.24
CA ARG A 14 10.20 15.65 17.00
C ARG A 14 10.54 14.37 17.76
N LYS A 15 11.44 13.55 17.24
CA LYS A 15 11.78 12.22 17.76
C LYS A 15 13.29 11.96 17.60
N PRO A 16 14.17 12.71 18.30
CA PRO A 16 15.61 12.69 18.04
C PRO A 16 16.28 11.35 18.38
N ASP A 17 15.74 10.63 19.37
CA ASP A 17 16.31 9.39 19.91
C ASP A 17 15.79 8.12 19.24
N LYS A 18 15.11 8.23 18.09
CA LYS A 18 14.64 7.07 17.36
C LYS A 18 15.80 6.34 16.70
N GLU A 19 15.81 5.02 16.91
CA GLU A 19 16.78 4.11 16.32
C GLU A 19 16.55 3.96 14.79
N GLU A 20 15.28 3.87 14.39
CA GLU A 20 14.85 3.79 13.00
C GLU A 20 13.58 4.60 12.76
N TYR A 21 13.57 5.37 11.68
CA TYR A 21 12.39 6.11 11.22
C TYR A 21 11.62 5.30 10.18
N VAL A 22 10.33 5.15 10.37
CA VAL A 22 9.44 4.47 9.42
C VAL A 22 8.51 5.52 8.80
N CYS A 23 8.66 5.72 7.49
CA CYS A 23 7.69 6.47 6.70
C CYS A 23 6.71 5.48 6.08
N ALA A 24 5.44 5.83 6.06
CA ALA A 24 4.41 4.95 5.56
C ALA A 24 3.72 5.54 4.32
N ALA A 25 3.34 4.65 3.42
CA ALA A 25 2.41 4.89 2.32
C ALA A 25 1.49 3.68 2.21
N GLY A 26 0.37 3.83 1.51
CA GLY A 26 -0.55 2.70 1.28
C GLY A 26 -1.60 3.05 0.25
N ILE A 27 -2.08 2.03 -0.43
CA ILE A 27 -3.18 2.14 -1.39
C ILE A 27 -4.04 0.86 -1.38
N SER A 28 -5.26 0.98 -1.89
CA SER A 28 -6.12 -0.17 -2.19
C SER A 28 -5.75 -0.74 -3.57
N PRO A 29 -5.76 -2.08 -3.75
CA PRO A 29 -5.50 -2.72 -5.05
C PRO A 29 -6.73 -2.64 -5.97
N SER A 30 -7.19 -1.42 -6.25
CA SER A 30 -8.46 -1.16 -6.95
C SER A 30 -8.41 -1.33 -8.47
N GLY A 31 -7.24 -1.43 -9.03
CA GLY A 31 -6.98 -1.55 -10.46
C GLY A 31 -5.55 -1.20 -10.82
N SER A 32 -5.25 -1.10 -12.12
CA SER A 32 -3.92 -0.69 -12.58
C SER A 32 -3.52 0.65 -12.00
N ILE A 33 -2.29 0.70 -11.50
CA ILE A 33 -1.75 1.85 -10.79
C ILE A 33 -1.40 2.97 -11.80
N HIS A 34 -1.77 4.18 -11.46
CA HIS A 34 -1.47 5.36 -12.25
C HIS A 34 -0.54 6.33 -11.49
N ILE A 35 -0.13 7.40 -12.17
CA ILE A 35 0.82 8.39 -11.63
C ILE A 35 0.37 9.03 -10.31
N GLY A 36 -0.94 9.13 -10.06
CA GLY A 36 -1.49 9.63 -8.81
C GLY A 36 -1.11 8.77 -7.61
N ASN A 37 -1.21 7.45 -7.75
CA ASN A 37 -0.81 6.48 -6.72
C ASN A 37 0.72 6.47 -6.54
N PHE A 38 1.47 6.56 -7.64
CA PHE A 38 2.93 6.67 -7.59
C PHE A 38 3.39 7.89 -6.81
N ARG A 39 2.68 9.03 -6.91
CA ARG A 39 3.00 10.24 -6.16
C ARG A 39 3.02 10.01 -4.65
N ASP A 40 2.08 9.23 -4.12
CA ASP A 40 2.00 8.97 -2.68
C ASP A 40 3.23 8.19 -2.20
N VAL A 41 3.64 7.17 -2.97
CA VAL A 41 4.88 6.42 -2.70
C VAL A 41 6.10 7.32 -2.82
N ALA A 42 6.21 8.09 -3.92
CA ALA A 42 7.35 8.95 -4.18
C ALA A 42 7.52 10.01 -3.10
N THR A 43 6.42 10.60 -2.61
CA THR A 43 6.45 11.58 -1.51
C THR A 43 7.10 10.99 -0.27
N SER A 44 6.63 9.85 0.20
CA SER A 44 7.20 9.17 1.37
C SER A 44 8.64 8.69 1.13
N TYR A 45 8.94 8.22 -0.08
CA TYR A 45 10.27 7.77 -0.46
C TYR A 45 11.31 8.91 -0.44
N PHE A 46 10.95 10.11 -0.92
CA PHE A 46 11.86 11.25 -0.86
C PHE A 46 12.18 11.67 0.57
N VAL A 47 11.24 11.56 1.50
CA VAL A 47 11.50 11.81 2.92
C VAL A 47 12.43 10.75 3.49
N VAL A 48 12.26 9.47 3.16
CA VAL A 48 13.17 8.39 3.56
C VAL A 48 14.59 8.65 3.02
N LYS A 49 14.72 9.07 1.76
CA LYS A 49 16.02 9.44 1.19
C LYS A 49 16.68 10.60 1.93
N ALA A 50 15.90 11.63 2.29
CA ALA A 50 16.39 12.78 3.04
C ALA A 50 16.86 12.38 4.43
N LEU A 51 16.10 11.56 5.17
CA LEU A 51 16.50 11.02 6.47
C LEU A 51 17.81 10.23 6.38
N ARG A 52 17.95 9.37 5.36
CA ARG A 52 19.20 8.60 5.13
C ARG A 52 20.38 9.51 4.79
N LYS A 53 20.16 10.57 3.98
CA LYS A 53 21.18 11.58 3.67
C LYS A 53 21.65 12.32 4.92
N MET A 54 20.76 12.50 5.91
CA MET A 54 21.08 13.08 7.23
C MET A 54 21.68 12.07 8.23
N GLY A 55 22.09 10.90 7.76
CA GLY A 55 22.72 9.86 8.58
C GLY A 55 21.78 9.07 9.48
N LYS A 56 20.47 9.18 9.26
CA LYS A 56 19.48 8.43 10.04
C LYS A 56 19.09 7.11 9.35
N LYS A 57 18.89 6.07 10.15
CA LYS A 57 18.30 4.82 9.67
C LYS A 57 16.82 5.05 9.38
N ALA A 58 16.38 4.76 8.17
CA ALA A 58 15.00 4.99 7.76
C ALA A 58 14.55 3.97 6.72
N LYS A 59 13.26 3.62 6.76
CA LYS A 59 12.63 2.72 5.79
C LYS A 59 11.25 3.21 5.37
N LEU A 60 10.79 2.72 4.23
CA LEU A 60 9.45 2.93 3.71
C LEU A 60 8.63 1.67 3.93
N LEU A 61 7.55 1.80 4.70
CA LEU A 61 6.54 0.78 4.87
C LEU A 61 5.39 1.08 3.92
N PHE A 62 5.01 0.10 3.11
CA PHE A 62 3.87 0.21 2.20
C PHE A 62 2.77 -0.76 2.62
N SER A 63 1.57 -0.24 2.82
CA SER A 63 0.41 -1.03 3.24
C SER A 63 -0.54 -1.24 2.08
N TRP A 64 -0.92 -2.49 1.84
CA TRP A 64 -1.98 -2.86 0.93
C TRP A 64 -3.31 -2.92 1.67
N ASP A 65 -4.24 -2.02 1.31
CA ASP A 65 -5.58 -1.94 1.93
C ASP A 65 -6.55 -2.89 1.21
N GLU A 66 -6.29 -4.18 1.34
CA GLU A 66 -6.95 -5.28 0.62
C GLU A 66 -8.40 -5.52 1.05
N PHE A 67 -8.74 -5.11 2.30
CA PHE A 67 -10.10 -5.18 2.81
C PHE A 67 -11.00 -4.03 2.37
N ASP A 68 -10.46 -3.05 1.68
CA ASP A 68 -11.28 -2.07 1.00
C ASP A 68 -12.20 -2.78 0.01
N ARG A 69 -13.44 -2.32 -0.07
CA ARG A 69 -14.44 -2.93 -0.94
C ARG A 69 -14.30 -2.46 -2.38
N LEU A 70 -14.56 -3.34 -3.31
CA LEU A 70 -14.73 -3.01 -4.72
C LEU A 70 -15.94 -2.08 -4.87
N ARG A 71 -15.71 -0.80 -5.14
CA ARG A 71 -16.77 0.22 -5.27
C ARG A 71 -17.31 0.32 -6.68
N LYS A 72 -16.46 0.08 -7.66
CA LYS A 72 -16.76 0.06 -9.09
C LYS A 72 -15.74 -0.76 -9.82
N VAL A 73 -16.11 -1.36 -10.92
CA VAL A 73 -15.17 -2.04 -11.83
C VAL A 73 -14.53 -0.97 -12.73
N PRO A 74 -13.19 -0.87 -12.79
CA PRO A 74 -12.52 0.03 -13.74
C PRO A 74 -12.93 -0.28 -15.19
N VAL A 75 -13.07 0.75 -16.02
CA VAL A 75 -13.57 0.60 -17.41
C VAL A 75 -12.73 -0.39 -18.24
N ASN A 76 -11.42 -0.34 -18.08
CA ASN A 76 -10.50 -1.28 -18.75
C ASN A 76 -10.64 -2.72 -18.27
N VAL A 77 -11.06 -2.93 -17.03
CA VAL A 77 -11.32 -4.26 -16.47
C VAL A 77 -12.71 -4.75 -16.87
N GLN A 78 -13.71 -3.87 -16.84
CA GLN A 78 -15.09 -4.18 -17.24
C GLN A 78 -15.19 -4.73 -18.66
N ALA A 79 -14.33 -4.25 -19.56
CA ALA A 79 -14.27 -4.71 -20.95
C ALA A 79 -13.86 -6.19 -21.08
N VAL A 80 -13.08 -6.72 -20.14
CA VAL A 80 -12.55 -8.10 -20.18
C VAL A 80 -13.17 -9.02 -19.12
N ALA A 81 -13.82 -8.46 -18.12
CA ALA A 81 -14.39 -9.19 -16.99
C ALA A 81 -15.69 -8.51 -16.50
N PRO A 82 -16.76 -8.47 -17.29
CA PRO A 82 -18.01 -7.83 -16.92
C PRO A 82 -18.69 -8.47 -15.71
N GLU A 83 -18.40 -9.74 -15.41
CA GLU A 83 -18.91 -10.47 -14.26
C GLU A 83 -18.48 -9.88 -12.90
N LEU A 84 -17.45 -9.05 -12.87
CA LEU A 84 -16.99 -8.38 -11.66
C LEU A 84 -17.99 -7.36 -11.11
N GLU A 85 -18.97 -6.94 -11.89
CA GLU A 85 -20.05 -6.08 -11.40
C GLU A 85 -20.84 -6.75 -10.26
N ALA A 86 -20.98 -8.07 -10.32
CA ALA A 86 -21.61 -8.85 -9.26
C ALA A 86 -20.78 -8.88 -7.95
N CYS A 87 -19.50 -8.56 -8.03
CA CYS A 87 -18.58 -8.50 -6.89
C CYS A 87 -18.51 -7.12 -6.22
N ILE A 88 -19.25 -6.12 -6.74
CA ILE A 88 -19.29 -4.79 -6.11
C ILE A 88 -19.76 -4.90 -4.67
N GLY A 89 -18.99 -4.31 -3.75
CA GLY A 89 -19.20 -4.40 -2.31
C GLY A 89 -18.34 -5.44 -1.59
N MET A 90 -17.76 -6.39 -2.31
CA MET A 90 -16.84 -7.38 -1.74
C MET A 90 -15.46 -6.73 -1.47
N PRO A 91 -14.74 -7.17 -0.42
CA PRO A 91 -13.34 -6.81 -0.23
C PRO A 91 -12.49 -7.28 -1.42
N TYR A 92 -11.51 -6.47 -1.83
CA TYR A 92 -10.63 -6.82 -2.97
C TYR A 92 -9.95 -8.18 -2.82
N VAL A 93 -9.57 -8.55 -1.60
CA VAL A 93 -8.93 -9.84 -1.26
C VAL A 93 -9.84 -11.05 -1.48
N ASP A 94 -11.16 -10.85 -1.44
CA ASP A 94 -12.15 -11.91 -1.62
C ASP A 94 -12.69 -12.00 -3.07
N VAL A 95 -12.33 -11.02 -3.91
CA VAL A 95 -12.68 -11.03 -5.34
C VAL A 95 -11.74 -11.96 -6.09
N LYS A 96 -12.30 -12.95 -6.80
CA LYS A 96 -11.51 -13.88 -7.61
C LYS A 96 -10.82 -13.14 -8.75
N ASN A 97 -9.61 -13.55 -9.08
CA ASN A 97 -8.88 -13.02 -10.22
C ASN A 97 -9.62 -13.33 -11.53
N PRO A 98 -10.01 -12.33 -12.34
CA PRO A 98 -10.73 -12.53 -13.57
C PRO A 98 -9.81 -12.76 -14.79
N PHE A 99 -8.48 -12.58 -14.63
CA PHE A 99 -7.54 -12.61 -15.73
C PHE A 99 -6.96 -14.03 -15.89
N PRO A 100 -7.30 -14.76 -16.97
CA PRO A 100 -6.90 -16.17 -17.13
C PRO A 100 -5.39 -16.36 -17.28
N ASP A 101 -4.69 -15.38 -17.83
CA ASP A 101 -3.23 -15.43 -18.03
C ASP A 101 -2.42 -15.02 -16.79
N SER A 102 -3.09 -14.65 -15.71
CA SER A 102 -2.46 -14.25 -14.48
C SER A 102 -2.36 -15.43 -13.50
N PRO A 103 -1.19 -15.69 -12.89
CA PRO A 103 -1.02 -16.76 -11.91
C PRO A 103 -1.64 -16.45 -10.54
N CYS A 104 -2.12 -15.22 -10.36
CA CYS A 104 -2.69 -14.75 -9.09
C CYS A 104 -4.05 -15.38 -8.82
N LYS A 105 -4.37 -15.60 -7.55
CA LYS A 105 -5.66 -16.19 -7.13
C LYS A 105 -6.76 -15.14 -7.00
N THR A 106 -6.40 -13.95 -6.54
CA THR A 106 -7.35 -12.86 -6.27
C THR A 106 -7.10 -11.65 -7.16
N TYR A 107 -8.14 -10.83 -7.28
CA TYR A 107 -8.07 -9.52 -7.93
C TYR A 107 -6.99 -8.63 -7.27
N ALA A 108 -6.96 -8.62 -5.94
CA ALA A 108 -5.96 -7.87 -5.17
C ALA A 108 -4.54 -8.30 -5.56
N GLU A 109 -4.21 -9.58 -5.46
CA GLU A 109 -2.86 -10.10 -5.80
C GLU A 109 -2.40 -9.70 -7.21
N HIS A 110 -3.32 -9.70 -8.19
CA HIS A 110 -2.97 -9.34 -9.57
C HIS A 110 -2.43 -7.90 -9.65
N PHE A 111 -3.17 -6.94 -9.08
CA PHE A 111 -2.78 -5.52 -9.14
C PHE A 111 -1.65 -5.16 -8.18
N GLU A 112 -1.54 -5.85 -7.06
CA GLU A 112 -0.39 -5.73 -6.15
C GLU A 112 0.91 -6.13 -6.84
N GLN A 113 0.94 -7.29 -7.49
CA GLN A 113 2.11 -7.74 -8.23
C GLN A 113 2.46 -6.84 -9.41
N GLU A 114 1.45 -6.32 -10.13
CA GLU A 114 1.67 -5.34 -11.21
C GLU A 114 2.37 -4.08 -10.66
N PHE A 115 1.88 -3.55 -9.55
CA PHE A 115 2.44 -2.38 -8.90
C PHE A 115 3.86 -2.63 -8.39
N GLU A 116 4.08 -3.71 -7.65
CA GLU A 116 5.37 -4.05 -7.04
C GLU A 116 6.46 -4.22 -8.10
N ARG A 117 6.13 -4.86 -9.23
CA ARG A 117 7.02 -4.94 -10.40
C ARG A 117 7.34 -3.56 -10.96
N SER A 118 6.33 -2.70 -11.09
CA SER A 118 6.50 -1.35 -11.61
C SER A 118 7.38 -0.49 -10.72
N ILE A 119 7.15 -0.51 -9.41
CA ILE A 119 7.96 0.21 -8.41
C ILE A 119 9.40 -0.31 -8.37
N GLY A 120 9.59 -1.61 -8.50
CA GLY A 120 10.91 -2.22 -8.58
C GLY A 120 11.77 -1.67 -9.73
N ARG A 121 11.14 -1.34 -10.87
CA ARG A 121 11.81 -0.71 -12.03
C ARG A 121 12.36 0.69 -11.71
N PHE A 122 11.78 1.42 -10.77
CA PHE A 122 12.29 2.70 -10.28
C PHE A 122 13.38 2.55 -9.22
N GLY A 123 13.75 1.31 -8.84
CA GLY A 123 14.72 1.04 -7.79
C GLY A 123 14.24 1.43 -6.38
N ILE A 124 12.95 1.62 -6.19
CA ILE A 124 12.36 1.94 -4.89
C ILE A 124 12.18 0.62 -4.12
N LYS A 125 12.83 0.53 -2.96
CA LYS A 125 12.68 -0.61 -2.04
C LYS A 125 11.77 -0.21 -0.89
N MET A 126 10.75 -1.04 -0.64
CA MET A 126 9.76 -0.87 0.41
C MET A 126 9.56 -2.18 1.16
N ASP A 127 9.15 -2.06 2.43
CA ASP A 127 8.63 -3.18 3.19
C ASP A 127 7.12 -3.25 2.96
N TYR A 128 6.65 -4.30 2.28
CA TYR A 128 5.23 -4.48 2.02
C TYR A 128 4.52 -5.11 3.20
N ARG A 129 3.33 -4.59 3.50
CA ARG A 129 2.42 -5.12 4.51
C ARG A 129 1.07 -5.40 3.87
N HIS A 130 0.64 -6.64 3.92
CA HIS A 130 -0.68 -7.09 3.48
C HIS A 130 -1.66 -7.00 4.65
N GLN A 131 -2.64 -6.10 4.55
CA GLN A 131 -3.61 -5.92 5.63
C GLN A 131 -4.49 -7.15 5.84
N ALA A 132 -4.75 -7.95 4.79
CA ALA A 132 -5.47 -9.20 4.91
C ALA A 132 -4.82 -10.17 5.91
N GLU A 133 -3.50 -10.29 5.88
CA GLU A 133 -2.75 -11.10 6.84
C GLU A 133 -2.85 -10.54 8.25
N MET A 134 -2.73 -9.21 8.38
CA MET A 134 -2.80 -8.53 9.67
C MET A 134 -4.19 -8.68 10.32
N TYR A 135 -5.27 -8.48 9.55
CA TYR A 135 -6.65 -8.61 10.04
C TYR A 135 -7.03 -10.05 10.39
N ARG A 136 -6.45 -11.03 9.73
CA ARG A 136 -6.63 -12.45 10.04
C ARG A 136 -5.80 -12.91 11.23
N CYS A 137 -4.88 -12.11 11.71
CA CYS A 137 -4.11 -12.37 12.93
C CYS A 137 -5.00 -12.22 14.16
N LEU A 138 -4.95 -13.19 15.09
CA LEU A 138 -5.75 -13.20 16.33
C LEU A 138 -5.59 -11.95 17.20
N LEU A 139 -4.45 -11.26 17.11
CA LEU A 139 -4.19 -10.01 17.84
C LEU A 139 -5.09 -8.86 17.38
N TYR A 140 -5.55 -8.87 16.13
CA TYR A 140 -6.45 -7.84 15.60
C TYR A 140 -7.92 -8.21 15.70
N THR A 141 -8.24 -9.48 15.86
CA THR A 141 -9.62 -9.97 16.06
C THR A 141 -10.02 -10.04 17.53
N SER A 142 -9.07 -9.86 18.46
CA SER A 142 -9.37 -9.69 19.89
C SER A 142 -10.12 -8.38 20.12
N PRO A 143 -11.24 -8.38 20.85
CA PRO A 143 -11.95 -7.14 21.18
C PRO A 143 -11.04 -6.22 21.97
N SER A 144 -10.84 -5.01 21.44
CA SER A 144 -10.11 -3.95 22.12
C SER A 144 -10.94 -3.46 23.32
N PRO A 145 -10.32 -3.05 24.42
CA PRO A 145 -11.03 -2.41 25.54
C PRO A 145 -11.83 -1.16 25.13
N ARG A 146 -11.56 -0.59 23.94
CA ARG A 146 -12.30 0.54 23.39
C ARG A 146 -13.62 0.12 22.72
N ASP A 147 -13.73 -1.13 22.30
CA ASP A 147 -14.89 -1.64 21.59
C ASP A 147 -15.92 -2.29 22.53
N THR A 148 -15.61 -2.36 23.82
CA THR A 148 -16.44 -2.93 24.90
C THR A 148 -17.23 -1.89 25.71
N ARG A 149 -17.38 -0.67 25.17
CA ARG A 149 -18.18 0.39 25.81
C ARG A 149 -19.50 0.61 25.10
#